data_c1ec062d303d5268da92cac4a21870ed
#
_entry.id   c1ec062d303d5268da92cac4a21870ed
#
_cell.length_a   1.000
_cell.length_b   1.000
_cell.length_c   1.000
_cell.angle_alpha   90.00
_cell.angle_beta   90.00
_cell.angle_gamma   90.00
#
_symmetry.space_group_name_H-M   'P 1'
#
loop_
_entity.id
_entity.type
_entity.pdbx_description
1 polymer ?
#
loop_
_entity_poly.entity_id
_entity_poly.type
_entity_poly.pdbx_seq_one_letter_code
_entity_poly.pdbx_strand_id
1 'polypeptide(L)' 'MKQYNGHRSWNAWNVSLWLHNDEGLYRAMLDYITQHNTKDRAARAMARDYAGERTPDGGRLNLTTIRLAMREA' A
#
# COMPACT_ATOMS: atom_id res chain seq x y z
N MET A 1 10.65 -7.56 -21.03
CA MET A 1 10.28 -6.61 -19.99
C MET A 1 9.66 -7.34 -18.81
N LYS A 2 10.11 -7.02 -17.63
CA LYS A 2 9.55 -7.64 -16.44
C LYS A 2 8.16 -7.11 -16.14
N GLN A 3 7.28 -8.00 -15.76
CA GLN A 3 5.94 -7.63 -15.33
C GLN A 3 5.75 -8.06 -13.88
N TYR A 4 5.06 -7.25 -13.13
CA TYR A 4 4.79 -7.51 -11.72
C TYR A 4 3.29 -7.63 -11.53
N ASN A 5 2.69 -8.62 -12.18
CA ASN A 5 1.25 -8.91 -12.10
C ASN A 5 0.40 -7.67 -12.38
N GLY A 6 0.77 -6.92 -13.41
CA GLY A 6 0.05 -5.70 -13.81
C GLY A 6 0.45 -4.44 -13.08
N HIS A 7 1.37 -4.53 -12.12
CA HIS A 7 1.83 -3.35 -11.38
C HIS A 7 2.97 -2.65 -12.11
N ARG A 8 3.10 -1.34 -11.87
CA ARG A 8 4.08 -0.48 -12.52
C ARG A 8 5.51 -0.86 -12.21
N SER A 9 5.76 -1.30 -10.98
CA SER A 9 7.12 -1.51 -10.50
C SER A 9 7.11 -2.62 -9.48
N TRP A 10 8.31 -3.10 -9.18
CA TRP A 10 8.47 -4.10 -8.12
C TRP A 10 7.97 -3.58 -6.78
N ASN A 11 8.28 -2.31 -6.45
CA ASN A 11 7.79 -1.73 -5.18
C ASN A 11 6.27 -1.74 -5.11
N ALA A 12 5.60 -1.33 -6.18
CA ALA A 12 4.14 -1.29 -6.21
C ALA A 12 3.56 -2.69 -6.03
N TRP A 13 4.11 -3.67 -6.75
CA TRP A 13 3.67 -5.05 -6.62
C TRP A 13 3.89 -5.59 -5.20
N ASN A 14 5.10 -5.37 -4.66
CA ASN A 14 5.46 -5.92 -3.35
C ASN A 14 4.64 -5.29 -2.23
N VAL A 15 4.43 -3.98 -2.26
CA VAL A 15 3.60 -3.31 -1.25
C VAL A 15 2.16 -3.80 -1.35
N SER A 16 1.62 -3.94 -2.56
CA SER A 16 0.27 -4.46 -2.73
C SER A 16 0.16 -5.88 -2.17
N LEU A 17 1.15 -6.70 -2.45
CA LEU A 17 1.19 -8.07 -1.95
C LEU A 17 1.10 -8.10 -0.42
N TRP A 18 1.94 -7.31 0.25
CA TRP A 18 1.97 -7.30 1.71
C TRP A 18 0.73 -6.66 2.32
N LEU A 19 0.23 -5.55 1.75
CA LEU A 19 -0.95 -4.90 2.28
C LEU A 19 -2.22 -5.75 2.13
N HIS A 20 -2.26 -6.65 1.15
CA HIS A 20 -3.41 -7.51 0.96
C HIS A 20 -3.28 -8.88 1.60
N ASN A 21 -2.07 -9.36 1.84
CA ASN A 21 -1.87 -10.72 2.35
C ASN A 21 -1.45 -10.79 3.81
N ASP A 22 -0.85 -9.74 4.35
CA ASP A 22 -0.51 -9.70 5.76
C ASP A 22 -1.71 -9.20 6.54
N GLU A 23 -2.19 -9.99 7.50
CA GLU A 23 -3.42 -9.66 8.21
C GLU A 23 -3.34 -8.32 8.93
N GLY A 24 -2.24 -8.06 9.62
CA GLY A 24 -2.07 -6.79 10.34
C GLY A 24 -2.05 -5.60 9.42
N LEU A 25 -1.30 -5.68 8.32
CA LEU A 25 -1.23 -4.58 7.35
C LEU A 25 -2.55 -4.40 6.61
N TYR A 26 -3.23 -5.49 6.30
CA TYR A 26 -4.53 -5.41 5.65
C TYR A 26 -5.55 -4.69 6.52
N ARG A 27 -5.61 -5.04 7.80
CA ARG A 27 -6.52 -4.37 8.73
C ARG A 27 -6.16 -2.90 8.89
N ALA A 28 -4.88 -2.57 8.98
CA ALA A 28 -4.45 -1.19 9.07
C ALA A 28 -4.90 -0.41 7.83
N MET A 29 -4.71 -0.98 6.64
CA MET A 29 -5.14 -0.35 5.41
C MET A 29 -6.65 -0.09 5.40
N LEU A 30 -7.44 -1.09 5.80
CA LEU A 30 -8.89 -0.94 5.86
C LEU A 30 -9.31 0.12 6.86
N ASP A 31 -8.62 0.23 7.99
CA ASP A 31 -8.91 1.27 8.98
C ASP A 31 -8.69 2.66 8.40
N TYR A 32 -7.59 2.86 7.66
CA TYR A 32 -7.36 4.15 7.00
C TYR A 32 -8.47 4.45 6.00
N ILE A 33 -8.87 3.47 5.20
CA ILE A 33 -9.92 3.67 4.22
C ILE A 33 -11.24 4.04 4.90
N THR A 34 -11.55 3.37 6.00
CA THR A 34 -12.80 3.62 6.74
C THR A 34 -12.83 4.99 7.37
N GLN A 35 -11.68 5.48 7.85
CA GLN A 35 -11.60 6.74 8.59
C GLN A 35 -11.50 7.97 7.70
N HIS A 36 -11.40 7.80 6.40
CA HIS A 36 -11.20 8.92 5.48
C HIS A 36 -12.27 8.90 4.39
N ASN A 37 -12.59 10.10 3.87
CA ASN A 37 -13.65 10.24 2.88
C ASN A 37 -13.33 9.58 1.53
N THR A 38 -12.06 9.54 1.19
CA THR A 38 -11.63 8.96 -0.08
C THR A 38 -10.41 8.07 0.14
N LYS A 39 -10.19 7.13 -0.79
CA LYS A 39 -9.00 6.31 -0.74
C LYS A 39 -7.72 7.14 -0.91
N ASP A 40 -7.79 8.23 -1.68
CA ASP A 40 -6.64 9.11 -1.84
C ASP A 40 -6.24 9.73 -0.50
N ARG A 41 -7.20 10.21 0.27
CA ARG A 41 -6.92 10.77 1.59
C ARG A 41 -6.42 9.70 2.55
N ALA A 42 -7.00 8.51 2.47
CA ALA A 42 -6.55 7.40 3.28
C ALA A 42 -5.09 7.04 2.96
N ALA A 43 -4.75 7.01 1.68
CA ALA A 43 -3.38 6.69 1.25
C ALA A 43 -2.40 7.74 1.73
N ARG A 44 -2.78 9.02 1.69
CA ARG A 44 -1.92 10.11 2.17
C ARG A 44 -1.66 9.99 3.67
N ALA A 45 -2.69 9.68 4.44
CA ALA A 45 -2.54 9.51 5.88
C ALA A 45 -1.65 8.32 6.20
N MET A 46 -1.87 7.20 5.54
CA MET A 46 -1.08 6.01 5.76
C MET A 46 0.38 6.22 5.34
N ALA A 47 0.60 6.88 4.21
CA ALA A 47 1.95 7.17 3.73
C ALA A 47 2.71 8.05 4.71
N ARG A 48 2.02 9.02 5.32
CA ARG A 48 2.64 9.88 6.33
C ARG A 48 3.05 9.09 7.57
N ASP A 49 2.15 8.23 8.04
CA ASP A 49 2.39 7.47 9.27
C ASP A 49 3.43 6.37 9.09
N TYR A 50 3.55 5.85 7.88
CA TYR A 50 4.48 4.78 7.56
C TYR A 50 5.72 5.28 6.80
N ALA A 51 5.97 6.60 6.82
CA ALA A 51 7.10 7.17 6.09
C ALA A 51 8.40 6.51 6.53
N GLY A 52 9.20 6.09 5.56
CA GLY A 52 10.48 5.44 5.81
C GLY A 52 10.39 3.96 6.09
N GLU A 53 9.20 3.40 6.22
CA GLU A 53 9.05 1.97 6.48
C GLU A 53 9.03 1.17 5.19
N ARG A 54 9.37 -0.11 5.31
CA ARG A 54 9.41 -1.02 4.18
C ARG A 54 8.73 -2.32 4.54
N THR A 55 8.27 -3.04 3.50
CA THR A 55 7.79 -4.40 3.70
C THR A 55 8.97 -5.30 4.11
N PRO A 56 8.70 -6.50 4.63
CA PRO A 56 9.77 -7.44 4.94
C PRO A 56 10.68 -7.77 3.75
N ASP A 57 10.16 -7.66 2.53
CA ASP A 57 10.95 -7.87 1.32
C ASP A 57 11.70 -6.62 0.85
N GLY A 58 11.47 -5.48 1.50
CA GLY A 58 12.14 -4.22 1.16
C GLY A 58 11.32 -3.28 0.29
N GLY A 59 10.04 -3.57 0.03
CA GLY A 59 9.18 -2.68 -0.73
C GLY A 59 8.91 -1.39 0.03
N ARG A 60 9.02 -0.26 -0.64
CA ARG A 60 8.87 1.04 0.01
C ARG A 60 7.42 1.43 0.16
N LEU A 61 7.02 1.73 1.41
CA LEU A 61 5.69 2.22 1.72
C LEU A 61 5.66 3.73 1.52
N ASN A 62 5.09 4.16 0.40
CA ASN A 62 4.96 5.58 0.08
C ASN A 62 3.59 5.83 -0.53
N LEU A 63 3.30 7.10 -0.82
CA LEU A 63 1.99 7.47 -1.33
C LEU A 63 1.63 6.69 -2.60
N THR A 64 2.57 6.57 -3.53
CA THR A 64 2.31 5.90 -4.79
C THR A 64 1.99 4.42 -4.59
N THR A 65 2.82 3.71 -3.83
CA THR A 65 2.64 2.27 -3.63
C THR A 65 1.39 1.97 -2.82
N ILE A 66 1.13 2.77 -1.79
CA ILE A 66 -0.05 2.58 -0.94
C ILE A 66 -1.32 2.91 -1.71
N ARG A 67 -1.32 3.98 -2.50
CA ARG A 67 -2.48 4.35 -3.31
C ARG A 67 -2.84 3.24 -4.29
N LEU A 68 -1.84 2.67 -4.95
CA LEU A 68 -2.07 1.57 -5.88
C LEU A 68 -2.62 0.34 -5.17
N ALA A 69 -2.12 0.02 -3.98
CA ALA A 69 -2.63 -1.10 -3.21
C ALA A 69 -4.08 -0.87 -2.79
N MET A 70 -4.44 0.34 -2.38
CA MET A 70 -5.80 0.65 -1.95
C MET A 70 -6.82 0.58 -3.08
N ARG A 71 -6.39 0.75 -4.33
CA ARG A 71 -7.31 0.62 -5.46
C ARG A 71 -7.91 -0.77 -5.56
N GLU A 72 -7.19 -1.77 -5.06
CA GLU A 72 -7.62 -3.16 -5.12
C GLU A 72 -8.38 -3.59 -3.87
N ALA A 73 -8.52 -2.70 -2.93
CA ALA A 73 -9.19 -3.03 -1.67
C ALA A 73 -10.70 -2.84 -1.76
#